data_bcf53b8b87d94a7e8e9880e80a476fcc
#
_entry.id   bcf53b8b87d94a7e8e9880e80a476fcc
#
_cell.length_a   1.000
_cell.length_b   1.000
_cell.length_c   1.000
_cell.angle_alpha   90.00
_cell.angle_beta   90.00
_cell.angle_gamma   90.00
#
_symmetry.space_group_name_H-M   'P 1'
#
loop_
_entity.id
_entity.type
_entity.pdbx_description
1 polymer ?
#
loop_
_entity_poly.entity_id
_entity_poly.type
_entity_poly.pdbx_seq_one_letter_code
_entity_poly.pdbx_strand_id
1 'polypeptide(L)'
;PAPAVAVLHGWGGNAEMMLPLAQPLHSAGYAVLLFDSRNHGRSDSDGFSSMPRFAEDLEHALDWLALQPDVDATRLAALGHSVGAAAALLVASRRHDLAAVASIAAFADPESMMRRFLAAHHVPYFPLGRPVMRYVQHAIGHRFSDIAPRNAIRQIRCPVLLVHGSDDATVPVEDAMAIYA
;
A
#
# COMPACT_ATOMS: atom_id res chain seq x y z
N PRO A 1 -5.58 -20.74 16.94
CA PRO A 1 -5.40 -19.40 16.31
C PRO A 1 -5.32 -19.52 14.78
N ALA A 2 -5.98 -18.62 14.06
CA ALA A 2 -6.00 -18.58 12.61
C ALA A 2 -4.86 -17.71 12.06
N PRO A 3 -4.33 -17.99 10.86
CA PRO A 3 -3.54 -17.01 10.14
C PRO A 3 -4.38 -15.76 9.90
N ALA A 4 -3.75 -14.59 9.82
CA ALA A 4 -4.51 -13.36 9.70
C ALA A 4 -3.95 -12.45 8.60
N VAL A 5 -4.83 -11.65 7.99
CA VAL A 5 -4.48 -10.69 6.96
C VAL A 5 -5.10 -9.33 7.25
N ALA A 6 -4.26 -8.29 7.26
CA ALA A 6 -4.69 -6.91 7.24
C ALA A 6 -4.83 -6.44 5.80
N VAL A 7 -5.98 -5.86 5.46
CA VAL A 7 -6.34 -5.45 4.09
C VAL A 7 -6.49 -3.94 4.04
N LEU A 8 -5.69 -3.31 3.19
CA LEU A 8 -5.59 -1.86 3.06
C LEU A 8 -6.09 -1.39 1.69
N HIS A 9 -7.02 -0.43 1.70
CA HIS A 9 -7.63 0.17 0.51
C HIS A 9 -6.70 1.15 -0.23
N GLY A 10 -7.13 1.61 -1.42
CA GLY A 10 -6.46 2.62 -2.22
C GLY A 10 -6.81 4.06 -1.83
N TRP A 11 -6.19 5.03 -2.51
CA TRP A 11 -6.45 6.46 -2.32
C TRP A 11 -7.91 6.81 -2.57
N GLY A 12 -8.52 7.57 -1.64
CA GLY A 12 -9.94 7.93 -1.71
C GLY A 12 -10.91 6.75 -1.50
N GLY A 13 -10.38 5.54 -1.22
CA GLY A 13 -11.16 4.35 -0.89
C GLY A 13 -11.48 4.23 0.60
N ASN A 14 -12.03 3.08 0.95
CA ASN A 14 -12.34 2.71 2.33
C ASN A 14 -12.38 1.18 2.48
N ALA A 15 -12.55 0.71 3.71
CA ALA A 15 -12.63 -0.72 4.04
C ALA A 15 -13.77 -1.46 3.32
N GLU A 16 -14.91 -0.78 3.09
CA GLU A 16 -16.06 -1.35 2.41
C GLU A 16 -15.74 -1.79 0.97
N MET A 17 -14.89 -1.01 0.28
CA MET A 17 -14.45 -1.36 -1.09
C MET A 17 -13.62 -2.65 -1.14
N MET A 18 -13.04 -3.06 -0.01
CA MET A 18 -12.23 -4.27 0.11
C MET A 18 -13.03 -5.50 0.56
N LEU A 19 -14.31 -5.34 0.91
CA LEU A 19 -15.20 -6.44 1.32
C LEU A 19 -15.23 -7.64 0.34
N PRO A 20 -15.19 -7.46 -0.98
CA PRO A 20 -15.14 -8.61 -1.90
C PRO A 20 -13.97 -9.54 -1.68
N LEU A 21 -12.87 -9.09 -1.09
CA LEU A 21 -11.70 -9.90 -0.75
C LEU A 21 -11.84 -10.60 0.61
N ALA A 22 -12.66 -10.06 1.51
CA ALA A 22 -12.81 -10.60 2.86
C ALA A 22 -13.43 -11.99 2.88
N GLN A 23 -14.49 -12.22 2.10
CA GLN A 23 -15.20 -13.50 2.10
C GLN A 23 -14.32 -14.65 1.58
N PRO A 24 -13.62 -14.57 0.44
CA PRO A 24 -12.73 -15.64 -0.01
C PRO A 24 -11.61 -15.94 0.99
N LEU A 25 -11.00 -14.89 1.58
CA LEU A 25 -9.94 -15.05 2.57
C LEU A 25 -10.46 -15.73 3.85
N HIS A 26 -11.62 -15.29 4.36
CA HIS A 26 -12.25 -15.93 5.52
C HIS A 26 -12.63 -17.39 5.24
N SER A 27 -13.17 -17.66 4.05
CA SER A 27 -13.50 -19.04 3.63
C SER A 27 -12.27 -19.94 3.51
N ALA A 28 -11.10 -19.35 3.24
CA ALA A 28 -9.80 -20.04 3.25
C ALA A 28 -9.20 -20.21 4.66
N GLY A 29 -9.90 -19.76 5.72
CA GLY A 29 -9.49 -19.93 7.10
C GLY A 29 -8.65 -18.80 7.68
N TYR A 30 -8.61 -17.64 7.04
CA TYR A 30 -7.92 -16.45 7.56
C TYR A 30 -8.84 -15.61 8.45
N ALA A 31 -8.32 -15.08 9.54
CA ALA A 31 -8.88 -13.90 10.17
C ALA A 31 -8.58 -12.67 9.29
N VAL A 32 -9.59 -11.85 9.01
CA VAL A 32 -9.45 -10.73 8.06
C VAL A 32 -9.75 -9.42 8.78
N LEU A 33 -8.81 -8.49 8.77
CA LEU A 33 -8.97 -7.13 9.27
C LEU A 33 -9.09 -6.18 8.06
N LEU A 34 -10.27 -5.59 7.90
CA LEU A 34 -10.49 -4.46 6.98
C LEU A 34 -10.51 -3.20 7.83
N PHE A 35 -9.78 -2.17 7.44
CA PHE A 35 -9.75 -0.91 8.17
C PHE A 35 -9.63 0.28 7.21
N ASP A 36 -10.07 1.43 7.67
CA ASP A 36 -9.89 2.70 6.98
C ASP A 36 -8.60 3.34 7.44
N SER A 37 -7.72 3.69 6.50
CA SER A 37 -6.56 4.53 6.82
C SER A 37 -7.02 5.92 7.28
N ARG A 38 -6.19 6.62 8.06
CA ARG A 38 -6.48 8.00 8.49
C ARG A 38 -6.92 8.88 7.33
N ASN A 39 -7.81 9.83 7.56
CA ASN A 39 -8.43 10.71 6.56
C ASN A 39 -9.31 9.98 5.52
N HIS A 40 -9.62 8.70 5.70
CA HIS A 40 -10.46 7.90 4.79
C HIS A 40 -11.58 7.22 5.55
N GLY A 41 -12.68 6.93 4.83
CA GLY A 41 -13.82 6.21 5.37
C GLY A 41 -14.36 6.82 6.66
N ARG A 42 -14.34 6.03 7.74
CA ARG A 42 -14.83 6.41 9.08
C ARG A 42 -13.71 6.73 10.07
N SER A 43 -12.44 6.63 9.66
CA SER A 43 -11.29 6.98 10.49
C SER A 43 -11.15 8.48 10.65
N ASP A 44 -10.58 8.89 11.78
CA ASP A 44 -10.36 10.30 12.10
C ASP A 44 -9.43 10.99 11.10
N SER A 45 -9.64 12.31 10.98
CA SER A 45 -8.79 13.16 10.15
C SER A 45 -7.53 13.57 10.91
N ASP A 46 -6.38 13.42 10.26
CA ASP A 46 -5.06 13.82 10.76
C ASP A 46 -4.23 14.45 9.64
N GLY A 47 -4.25 15.78 9.58
CA GLY A 47 -3.42 16.57 8.66
C GLY A 47 -3.63 16.22 7.19
N PHE A 48 -2.75 15.41 6.61
CA PHE A 48 -2.78 15.04 5.20
C PHE A 48 -2.55 13.53 5.01
N SER A 49 -2.97 13.02 3.86
CA SER A 49 -2.72 11.62 3.48
C SER A 49 -1.44 11.49 2.65
N SER A 50 -0.72 10.39 2.84
CA SER A 50 0.45 10.03 2.04
C SER A 50 0.69 8.53 2.10
N MET A 51 1.42 7.98 1.14
CA MET A 51 1.77 6.55 1.16
C MET A 51 2.53 6.13 2.44
N PRO A 52 3.52 6.91 2.98
CA PRO A 52 4.13 6.57 4.27
C PRO A 52 3.13 6.52 5.43
N ARG A 53 2.10 7.39 5.46
CA ARG A 53 1.05 7.37 6.49
C ARG A 53 0.13 6.17 6.35
N PHE A 54 -0.19 5.75 5.13
CA PHE A 54 -0.86 4.47 4.87
C PHE A 54 -0.03 3.29 5.41
N ALA A 55 1.30 3.34 5.24
CA ALA A 55 2.19 2.31 5.77
C ALA A 55 2.19 2.29 7.31
N GLU A 56 2.25 3.45 7.98
CA GLU A 56 2.13 3.57 9.45
C GLU A 56 0.81 2.99 9.96
N ASP A 57 -0.30 3.31 9.29
CA ASP A 57 -1.63 2.80 9.67
C ASP A 57 -1.69 1.27 9.52
N LEU A 58 -1.10 0.71 8.48
CA LEU A 58 -1.00 -0.73 8.29
C LEU A 58 -0.11 -1.39 9.35
N GLU A 59 1.01 -0.77 9.72
CA GLU A 59 1.87 -1.26 10.80
C GLU A 59 1.10 -1.36 12.13
N HIS A 60 0.36 -0.31 12.50
CA HIS A 60 -0.50 -0.32 13.70
C HIS A 60 -1.62 -1.36 13.61
N ALA A 61 -2.25 -1.51 12.43
CA ALA A 61 -3.28 -2.52 12.22
C ALA A 61 -2.73 -3.95 12.38
N LEU A 62 -1.53 -4.22 11.88
CA LEU A 62 -0.84 -5.50 12.03
C LEU A 62 -0.45 -5.76 13.49
N ASP A 63 0.05 -4.74 14.20
CA ASP A 63 0.38 -4.86 15.63
C ASP A 63 -0.87 -5.15 16.47
N TRP A 64 -1.97 -4.45 16.19
CA TRP A 64 -3.25 -4.74 16.85
C TRP A 64 -3.74 -6.16 16.54
N LEU A 65 -3.63 -6.59 15.27
CA LEU A 65 -4.07 -7.91 14.82
C LEU A 65 -3.28 -9.03 15.52
N ALA A 66 -1.97 -8.83 15.72
CA ALA A 66 -1.08 -9.77 16.39
C ALA A 66 -1.48 -10.01 17.88
N LEU A 67 -2.19 -9.07 18.50
CA LEU A 67 -2.62 -9.15 19.88
C LEU A 67 -3.98 -9.84 20.07
N GLN A 68 -4.67 -10.21 18.98
CA GLN A 68 -5.97 -10.83 19.07
C GLN A 68 -5.85 -12.30 19.49
N PRO A 69 -6.68 -12.78 20.43
CA PRO A 69 -6.54 -14.11 21.04
C PRO A 69 -6.73 -15.27 20.05
N ASP A 70 -7.50 -15.04 18.98
CA ASP A 70 -7.80 -16.04 17.95
C ASP A 70 -6.84 -15.97 16.75
N VAL A 71 -5.86 -15.10 16.79
CA VAL A 71 -4.88 -14.90 15.72
C VAL A 71 -3.55 -15.57 16.04
N ASP A 72 -2.98 -16.22 15.05
CA ASP A 72 -1.60 -16.70 15.09
C ASP A 72 -0.65 -15.58 14.64
N ALA A 73 -0.04 -14.91 15.59
CA ALA A 73 0.87 -13.79 15.35
C ALA A 73 2.13 -14.17 14.52
N THR A 74 2.43 -15.46 14.34
CA THR A 74 3.52 -15.94 13.49
C THR A 74 3.11 -16.10 12.03
N ARG A 75 1.82 -15.93 11.71
CA ARG A 75 1.23 -16.10 10.37
C ARG A 75 0.41 -14.87 9.96
N LEU A 76 1.03 -13.69 10.09
CA LEU A 76 0.43 -12.42 9.66
C LEU A 76 0.77 -12.13 8.20
N ALA A 77 -0.21 -11.64 7.46
CA ALA A 77 -0.05 -11.19 6.09
C ALA A 77 -0.63 -9.78 5.90
N ALA A 78 -0.13 -9.09 4.89
CA ALA A 78 -0.68 -7.82 4.44
C ALA A 78 -1.19 -7.93 3.00
N LEU A 79 -2.34 -7.34 2.72
CA LEU A 79 -2.87 -7.18 1.37
C LEU A 79 -3.23 -5.72 1.15
N GLY A 80 -2.81 -5.16 0.03
CA GLY A 80 -3.14 -3.78 -0.30
C GLY A 80 -3.60 -3.61 -1.74
N HIS A 81 -4.34 -2.53 -1.99
CA HIS A 81 -4.76 -2.10 -3.31
C HIS A 81 -4.21 -0.70 -3.63
N SER A 82 -3.64 -0.50 -4.83
CA SER A 82 -3.13 0.78 -5.32
C SER A 82 -2.11 1.39 -4.32
N VAL A 83 -2.38 2.60 -3.75
CA VAL A 83 -1.49 3.18 -2.73
C VAL A 83 -1.37 2.27 -1.50
N GLY A 84 -2.43 1.55 -1.13
CA GLY A 84 -2.38 0.54 -0.05
C GLY A 84 -1.45 -0.63 -0.39
N ALA A 85 -1.38 -1.01 -1.67
CA ALA A 85 -0.44 -2.04 -2.14
C ALA A 85 1.01 -1.56 -2.07
N ALA A 86 1.27 -0.32 -2.49
CA ALA A 86 2.58 0.31 -2.36
C ALA A 86 3.00 0.44 -0.88
N ALA A 87 2.07 0.81 0.00
CA ALA A 87 2.27 0.87 1.45
C ALA A 87 2.56 -0.52 2.05
N ALA A 88 1.84 -1.56 1.62
CA ALA A 88 2.08 -2.94 2.07
C ALA A 88 3.48 -3.44 1.71
N LEU A 89 3.97 -3.14 0.50
CA LEU A 89 5.34 -3.44 0.10
C LEU A 89 6.37 -2.66 0.94
N LEU A 90 6.10 -1.39 1.24
CA LEU A 90 6.95 -0.58 2.10
C LEU A 90 7.01 -1.13 3.53
N VAL A 91 5.88 -1.52 4.11
CA VAL A 91 5.81 -2.17 5.43
C VAL A 91 6.61 -3.48 5.43
N ALA A 92 6.40 -4.35 4.44
CA ALA A 92 7.10 -5.61 4.34
C ALA A 92 8.63 -5.47 4.17
N SER A 93 9.10 -4.36 3.58
CA SER A 93 10.53 -4.07 3.49
C SER A 93 11.18 -3.74 4.84
N ARG A 94 10.37 -3.31 5.81
CA ARG A 94 10.79 -2.90 7.16
C ARG A 94 10.50 -3.97 8.21
N ARG A 95 9.35 -4.66 8.08
CA ARG A 95 8.91 -5.76 8.97
C ARG A 95 9.39 -7.10 8.43
N HIS A 96 9.94 -7.92 9.31
CA HIS A 96 10.44 -9.25 8.95
C HIS A 96 9.61 -10.38 9.59
N ASP A 97 8.50 -10.03 10.23
CA ASP A 97 7.55 -10.92 10.89
C ASP A 97 6.32 -11.25 10.03
N LEU A 98 6.22 -10.67 8.82
CA LEU A 98 5.15 -11.01 7.89
C LEU A 98 5.41 -12.36 7.21
N ALA A 99 4.36 -13.19 7.17
CA ALA A 99 4.37 -14.49 6.48
C ALA A 99 4.22 -14.34 4.96
N ALA A 100 3.49 -13.32 4.49
CA ALA A 100 3.29 -13.03 3.07
C ALA A 100 2.76 -11.62 2.85
N VAL A 101 2.91 -11.12 1.61
CA VAL A 101 2.30 -9.87 1.14
C VAL A 101 1.61 -10.07 -0.20
N ALA A 102 0.40 -9.52 -0.36
CA ALA A 102 -0.29 -9.42 -1.65
C ALA A 102 -0.44 -7.94 -2.04
N SER A 103 0.04 -7.61 -3.23
CA SER A 103 0.04 -6.25 -3.77
C SER A 103 -0.80 -6.22 -5.05
N ILE A 104 -1.91 -5.49 -5.02
CA ILE A 104 -2.85 -5.38 -6.14
C ILE A 104 -2.75 -3.98 -6.73
N ALA A 105 -2.35 -3.88 -8.01
CA ALA A 105 -2.26 -2.63 -8.77
C ALA A 105 -1.37 -1.55 -8.12
N ALA A 106 -0.23 -1.94 -7.54
CA ALA A 106 0.73 -0.98 -7.00
C ALA A 106 1.48 -0.24 -8.12
N PHE A 107 1.72 1.06 -7.92
CA PHE A 107 2.68 1.80 -8.74
C PHE A 107 4.12 1.47 -8.32
N ALA A 108 5.06 1.48 -9.28
CA ALA A 108 6.45 1.16 -8.99
C ALA A 108 7.21 2.29 -8.29
N ASP A 109 6.82 3.54 -8.56
CA ASP A 109 7.57 4.72 -8.16
C ASP A 109 6.63 5.91 -7.90
N PRO A 110 6.65 6.51 -6.69
CA PRO A 110 5.82 7.68 -6.37
C PRO A 110 6.08 8.87 -7.29
N GLU A 111 7.32 9.10 -7.74
CA GLU A 111 7.61 10.21 -8.64
C GLU A 111 6.94 10.01 -10.00
N SER A 112 7.03 8.80 -10.55
CA SER A 112 6.38 8.46 -11.83
C SER A 112 4.85 8.57 -11.72
N MET A 113 4.26 8.12 -10.62
CA MET A 113 2.84 8.26 -10.37
C MET A 113 2.42 9.74 -10.28
N MET A 114 3.16 10.56 -9.55
CA MET A 114 2.90 12.00 -9.45
C MET A 114 3.07 12.72 -10.80
N ARG A 115 4.06 12.32 -11.61
CA ARG A 115 4.22 12.88 -12.95
C ARG A 115 3.04 12.56 -13.84
N ARG A 116 2.51 11.34 -13.83
CA ARG A 116 1.28 10.95 -14.53
C ARG A 116 0.09 11.78 -14.06
N PHE A 117 -0.05 11.95 -12.75
CA PHE A 117 -1.10 12.79 -12.18
C PHE A 117 -1.03 14.24 -12.66
N LEU A 118 0.15 14.87 -12.61
CA LEU A 118 0.34 16.24 -13.11
C LEU A 118 0.04 16.36 -14.61
N ALA A 119 0.48 15.36 -15.40
CA ALA A 119 0.23 15.36 -16.85
C ALA A 119 -1.27 15.23 -17.15
N ALA A 120 -2.01 14.41 -16.42
CA ALA A 120 -3.46 14.26 -16.56
C ALA A 120 -4.22 15.57 -16.24
N HIS A 121 -3.63 16.45 -15.41
CA HIS A 121 -4.17 17.78 -15.07
C HIS A 121 -3.53 18.91 -15.89
N HIS A 122 -2.82 18.57 -17.00
CA HIS A 122 -2.15 19.54 -17.87
C HIS A 122 -1.12 20.44 -17.16
N VAL A 123 -0.55 19.99 -16.05
CA VAL A 123 0.52 20.68 -15.34
C VAL A 123 1.89 20.25 -15.90
N PRO A 124 2.63 21.15 -16.56
CA PRO A 124 3.94 20.81 -17.12
C PRO A 124 4.94 20.49 -16.00
N TYR A 125 5.70 19.39 -16.17
CA TYR A 125 6.71 19.02 -15.18
C TYR A 125 7.78 20.11 -14.99
N PHE A 126 8.21 20.75 -16.06
CA PHE A 126 9.07 21.94 -16.01
C PHE A 126 8.31 23.17 -16.54
N PRO A 127 8.32 24.31 -15.83
CA PRO A 127 9.04 24.56 -14.57
C PRO A 127 8.25 24.20 -13.30
N LEU A 128 6.95 23.86 -13.39
CA LEU A 128 6.04 23.79 -12.22
C LEU A 128 6.12 22.48 -11.44
N GLY A 129 6.16 21.35 -12.12
CA GLY A 129 6.10 20.03 -11.47
C GLY A 129 7.32 19.75 -10.59
N ARG A 130 8.54 20.15 -11.01
CA ARG A 130 9.76 19.89 -10.23
C ARG A 130 9.76 20.53 -8.83
N PRO A 131 9.38 21.80 -8.63
CA PRO A 131 9.18 22.38 -7.30
C PRO A 131 8.12 21.66 -6.50
N VAL A 132 6.99 21.26 -7.11
CA VAL A 132 5.93 20.49 -6.45
C VAL A 132 6.48 19.17 -5.91
N MET A 133 7.25 18.42 -6.71
CA MET A 133 7.85 17.15 -6.25
C MET A 133 8.78 17.34 -5.05
N ARG A 134 9.57 18.41 -5.04
CA ARG A 134 10.44 18.74 -3.90
C ARG A 134 9.64 19.10 -2.67
N TYR A 135 8.59 19.90 -2.83
CA TYR A 135 7.70 20.26 -1.74
C TYR A 135 7.02 19.02 -1.16
N VAL A 136 6.47 18.13 -2.00
CA VAL A 136 5.82 16.90 -1.54
C VAL A 136 6.79 16.04 -0.74
N GLN A 137 8.02 15.80 -1.24
CA GLN A 137 9.02 15.03 -0.52
C GLN A 137 9.39 15.66 0.84
N HIS A 138 9.47 16.99 0.89
CA HIS A 138 9.70 17.70 2.15
C HIS A 138 8.51 17.52 3.12
N ALA A 139 7.29 17.69 2.62
CA ALA A 139 6.06 17.59 3.43
C ALA A 139 5.82 16.19 4.00
N ILE A 140 6.13 15.13 3.22
CA ILE A 140 5.99 13.73 3.67
C ILE A 140 7.20 13.24 4.48
N GLY A 141 8.31 14.01 4.51
CA GLY A 141 9.52 13.65 5.23
C GLY A 141 10.35 12.51 4.60
N HIS A 142 10.07 12.15 3.34
CA HIS A 142 10.73 11.04 2.65
C HIS A 142 11.10 11.42 1.21
N ARG A 143 12.23 10.88 0.73
CA ARG A 143 12.53 10.90 -0.70
C ARG A 143 11.69 9.83 -1.39
N PHE A 144 11.22 10.11 -2.60
CA PHE A 144 10.45 9.14 -3.38
C PHE A 144 11.22 7.84 -3.62
N SER A 145 12.55 7.92 -3.84
CA SER A 145 13.39 6.74 -3.99
C SER A 145 13.36 5.81 -2.78
N ASP A 146 13.27 6.36 -1.56
CA ASP A 146 13.39 5.62 -0.32
C ASP A 146 12.11 4.84 0.02
N ILE A 147 11.00 5.27 -0.56
CA ILE A 147 9.67 4.67 -0.36
C ILE A 147 9.13 3.99 -1.64
N ALA A 148 9.90 3.99 -2.74
CA ALA A 148 9.47 3.41 -4.02
C ALA A 148 9.30 1.88 -3.91
N PRO A 149 8.13 1.31 -4.27
CA PRO A 149 7.89 -0.13 -4.25
C PRO A 149 8.92 -0.96 -5.00
N ARG A 150 9.41 -0.48 -6.16
CA ARG A 150 10.48 -1.14 -6.93
C ARG A 150 11.82 -1.25 -6.18
N ASN A 151 12.04 -0.39 -5.16
CA ASN A 151 13.22 -0.45 -4.31
C ASN A 151 12.93 -1.22 -3.03
N ALA A 152 11.74 -1.07 -2.46
CA ALA A 152 11.28 -1.76 -1.26
C ALA A 152 11.26 -3.28 -1.46
N ILE A 153 10.80 -3.77 -2.62
CA ILE A 153 10.70 -5.21 -2.94
C ILE A 153 12.00 -5.98 -2.70
N ARG A 154 13.15 -5.34 -2.93
CA ARG A 154 14.49 -5.94 -2.76
C ARG A 154 14.86 -6.22 -1.32
N GLN A 155 14.15 -5.65 -0.35
CA GLN A 155 14.38 -5.81 1.09
C GLN A 155 13.35 -6.73 1.73
N ILE A 156 12.32 -7.14 1.01
CA ILE A 156 11.24 -8.02 1.50
C ILE A 156 11.79 -9.45 1.62
N ARG A 157 11.51 -10.09 2.76
CA ARG A 157 12.01 -11.45 3.07
C ARG A 157 10.93 -12.53 2.99
N CYS A 158 9.66 -12.15 2.91
CA CYS A 158 8.54 -13.08 2.75
C CYS A 158 8.11 -13.19 1.29
N PRO A 159 7.33 -14.21 0.93
CA PRO A 159 6.69 -14.32 -0.38
C PRO A 159 5.83 -13.09 -0.70
N VAL A 160 5.92 -12.60 -1.94
CA VAL A 160 5.12 -11.48 -2.45
C VAL A 160 4.32 -11.94 -3.66
N LEU A 161 3.00 -11.74 -3.60
CA LEU A 161 2.10 -11.90 -4.73
C LEU A 161 1.83 -10.52 -5.35
N LEU A 162 2.24 -10.34 -6.62
CA LEU A 162 1.90 -9.15 -7.40
C LEU A 162 0.73 -9.47 -8.32
N VAL A 163 -0.34 -8.68 -8.23
CA VAL A 163 -1.54 -8.78 -9.07
C VAL A 163 -1.75 -7.45 -9.76
N HIS A 164 -1.95 -7.47 -11.09
CA HIS A 164 -2.17 -6.24 -11.86
C HIS A 164 -3.07 -6.49 -13.05
N GLY A 165 -3.97 -5.56 -13.33
CA GLY A 165 -4.79 -5.60 -14.54
C GLY A 165 -3.96 -5.22 -15.77
N SER A 166 -4.05 -6.02 -16.86
CA SER A 166 -3.35 -5.71 -18.12
C SER A 166 -3.77 -4.39 -18.74
N ASP A 167 -5.03 -3.98 -18.50
CA ASP A 167 -5.66 -2.80 -19.09
C ASP A 167 -5.88 -1.67 -18.04
N ASP A 168 -5.10 -1.67 -16.93
CA ASP A 168 -5.20 -0.62 -15.92
C ASP A 168 -4.70 0.71 -16.50
N ALA A 169 -5.63 1.63 -16.73
CA ALA A 169 -5.35 2.95 -17.30
C ALA A 169 -4.79 3.95 -16.28
N THR A 170 -4.92 3.66 -14.97
CA THR A 170 -4.47 4.55 -13.89
C THR A 170 -3.04 4.22 -13.48
N VAL A 171 -2.78 2.93 -13.27
CA VAL A 171 -1.45 2.41 -12.95
C VAL A 171 -1.10 1.37 -14.02
N PRO A 172 -0.26 1.69 -14.99
CA PRO A 172 0.08 0.76 -16.08
C PRO A 172 0.71 -0.54 -15.56
N VAL A 173 0.46 -1.66 -16.25
CA VAL A 173 1.00 -2.99 -15.88
C VAL A 173 2.53 -3.01 -15.86
N GLU A 174 3.19 -2.12 -16.57
CA GLU A 174 4.64 -1.90 -16.56
C GLU A 174 5.16 -1.56 -15.15
N ASP A 175 4.32 -0.96 -14.31
CA ASP A 175 4.68 -0.70 -12.90
C ASP A 175 4.83 -2.02 -12.13
N ALA A 176 3.93 -3.00 -12.33
CA ALA A 176 4.09 -4.33 -11.73
C ALA A 176 5.35 -5.05 -12.25
N MET A 177 5.64 -4.94 -13.54
CA MET A 177 6.86 -5.50 -14.15
C MET A 177 8.11 -4.85 -13.55
N ALA A 178 8.10 -3.53 -13.30
CA ALA A 178 9.21 -2.80 -12.68
C ALA A 178 9.39 -3.12 -11.18
N ILE A 179 8.33 -3.57 -10.49
CA ILE A 179 8.43 -4.07 -9.12
C ILE A 179 9.00 -5.49 -9.11
N TYR A 180 8.62 -6.33 -10.09
CA TYR A 180 9.04 -7.73 -10.20
C TYR A 180 10.53 -7.88 -10.58
N ALA A 181 11.10 -6.96 -11.38
CA ALA A 181 12.46 -6.97 -11.88
C ALA A 181 13.53 -6.70 -10.79
#